data_2d638a017338161170b068daf56109a1
#
_entry.id   2d638a017338161170b068daf56109a1
#
_cell.length_a   1.000
_cell.length_b   1.000
_cell.length_c   1.000
_cell.angle_alpha   90.00
_cell.angle_beta   90.00
_cell.angle_gamma   90.00
#
_symmetry.space_group_name_H-M   'P 1'
#
loop_
_entity.id
_entity.type
_entity.pdbx_description
1 polymer ?
#
loop_
_entity_poly.entity_id
_entity_poly.type
_entity_poly.pdbx_seq_one_letter_code
_entity_poly.pdbx_strand_id
1 'polypeptide(L)'
;ALVLTMGLTSCDGLLDLTPKSEISQDDYFKTESDLQLFSNSFYNNLLDKSPFDDQSDLYVQQNLSDEMLGGNNRTVPASGGGWTWTDLRKMNTLLAYVNQCSDENAVVKYTALTRFFRAFFYFEKVKRFGDVPWYDVELGSADEALYKPRDSRELVMTKMIEDIDYAIDNLPAREEESSSPFRVNRWAALALKAQFCLYEGTYRKYHDLKLEGNDYTYYLDLAAKAAGEIINDGPYKLYSTGHPESDYLNLFAAEDANPDEYILAIKFDYSLAIHHNANGHTLVPTQGRPGLTRKMVNMYLMKDGSRFTDQPGWQEMSFLEETKDRDPRLAQSIRTPGYTRIGETTVLPPDLSVTVTGYQPIKFVQEPTASGGQVDRNDRNTNDLPVYRYAEVLLNYAEAKAELGTLTQEDLDISVNLLRDRAGMNDAHLNMAAANANPDRYLSAKETGYPNVSGSNKGVILEIRRERAVELNQEGFRFDDLVRWKAGACIDQDIYGMYFAGAGEYDLSGDGNPDVILYNKGTAKPEAGSGVLVYEIGKDILLTGSNSGYVYSHKNIVRNGFNEERDYLYP
;
A
#
# COMPACT_ATOMS: atom_id res chain seq x y z
N ALA A 1 -51.79 69.73 23.22
CA ALA A 1 -50.65 68.89 22.89
C ALA A 1 -51.02 67.45 23.24
N LEU A 2 -51.23 66.62 22.24
CA LEU A 2 -51.55 65.19 22.37
C LEU A 2 -50.23 64.43 22.09
N VAL A 3 -49.68 63.77 23.08
CA VAL A 3 -48.50 62.93 22.95
C VAL A 3 -48.96 61.52 22.61
N LEU A 4 -48.66 61.06 21.39
CA LEU A 4 -48.96 59.73 20.91
C LEU A 4 -47.75 58.82 21.26
N THR A 5 -47.86 57.94 22.24
CA THR A 5 -46.91 56.89 22.56
C THR A 5 -47.10 55.71 21.59
N MET A 6 -46.21 55.59 20.59
CA MET A 6 -46.10 54.36 19.79
C MET A 6 -45.37 53.28 20.62
N GLY A 7 -46.11 52.21 20.96
CA GLY A 7 -45.50 50.99 21.52
C GLY A 7 -44.73 50.26 20.44
N LEU A 8 -43.42 50.05 20.64
CA LEU A 8 -42.61 49.16 19.87
C LEU A 8 -42.90 47.72 20.32
N THR A 9 -43.73 47.01 19.61
CA THR A 9 -43.80 45.55 19.71
C THR A 9 -42.63 44.97 18.95
N SER A 10 -41.64 44.47 19.72
CA SER A 10 -40.51 43.70 19.20
C SER A 10 -41.08 42.39 18.62
N CYS A 11 -40.92 42.17 17.33
CA CYS A 11 -41.17 40.89 16.70
C CYS A 11 -39.92 40.03 16.89
N ASP A 12 -39.83 39.30 18.00
CA ASP A 12 -38.75 38.33 18.29
C ASP A 12 -38.78 37.08 17.39
N GLY A 13 -39.79 36.92 16.52
CA GLY A 13 -39.93 35.76 15.63
C GLY A 13 -39.36 35.93 14.20
N LEU A 14 -38.76 37.08 13.86
CA LEU A 14 -38.30 37.37 12.50
C LEU A 14 -36.79 37.12 12.29
N LEU A 15 -36.06 36.81 13.34
CA LEU A 15 -34.59 36.52 13.32
C LEU A 15 -34.24 35.03 13.36
N ASP A 16 -35.25 34.15 13.57
CA ASP A 16 -35.09 32.68 13.58
C ASP A 16 -35.46 32.02 12.26
N LEU A 17 -35.36 32.73 11.14
CA LEU A 17 -35.51 32.11 9.84
C LEU A 17 -34.22 31.37 9.48
N THR A 18 -34.15 30.06 9.83
CA THR A 18 -33.23 29.15 9.17
C THR A 18 -33.43 29.23 7.66
N PRO A 19 -32.35 29.32 6.86
CA PRO A 19 -32.46 29.34 5.39
C PRO A 19 -33.28 28.12 4.92
N LYS A 20 -34.39 28.34 4.22
CA LYS A 20 -35.26 27.25 3.71
C LYS A 20 -34.57 26.38 2.65
N SER A 21 -33.30 26.64 2.33
CA SER A 21 -32.49 25.88 1.37
C SER A 21 -31.46 24.95 2.02
N GLU A 22 -31.30 24.99 3.34
CA GLU A 22 -30.40 24.07 4.06
C GLU A 22 -31.22 23.26 5.06
N ILE A 23 -31.19 21.95 4.93
CA ILE A 23 -31.76 21.03 5.93
C ILE A 23 -30.92 21.22 7.20
N SER A 24 -31.54 21.58 8.32
CA SER A 24 -30.82 21.70 9.58
C SER A 24 -30.33 20.32 10.06
N GLN A 25 -29.23 20.27 10.80
CA GLN A 25 -28.72 19.02 11.37
C GLN A 25 -29.79 18.33 12.25
N ASP A 26 -30.66 19.11 12.90
CA ASP A 26 -31.76 18.61 13.73
C ASP A 26 -32.86 17.91 12.93
N ASP A 27 -32.98 18.18 11.62
CA ASP A 27 -34.00 17.61 10.73
C ASP A 27 -33.44 16.51 9.81
N TYR A 28 -32.12 16.36 9.70
CA TYR A 28 -31.48 15.45 8.75
C TYR A 28 -31.48 14.02 9.30
N PHE A 29 -30.76 13.56 10.15
CA PHE A 29 -30.47 12.20 10.59
C PHE A 29 -31.68 11.39 11.13
N LYS A 30 -32.80 11.34 10.42
CA LYS A 30 -34.04 10.71 10.90
C LYS A 30 -34.23 9.26 10.43
N THR A 31 -33.61 8.88 9.32
CA THR A 31 -33.80 7.56 8.69
C THR A 31 -32.46 6.87 8.43
N GLU A 32 -32.46 5.54 8.24
CA GLU A 32 -31.27 4.79 7.82
C GLU A 32 -30.67 5.36 6.52
N SER A 33 -31.51 5.79 5.56
CA SER A 33 -31.06 6.38 4.30
C SER A 33 -30.26 7.67 4.52
N ASP A 34 -30.64 8.50 5.50
CA ASP A 34 -29.89 9.72 5.82
C ASP A 34 -28.51 9.38 6.38
N LEU A 35 -28.44 8.41 7.30
CA LEU A 35 -27.18 7.92 7.86
C LEU A 35 -26.27 7.34 6.78
N GLN A 36 -26.83 6.56 5.85
CA GLN A 36 -26.11 5.96 4.73
C GLN A 36 -25.54 7.04 3.79
N LEU A 37 -26.38 7.98 3.36
CA LEU A 37 -25.97 9.07 2.46
C LEU A 37 -24.83 9.89 3.07
N PHE A 38 -24.94 10.24 4.34
CA PHE A 38 -23.91 11.01 5.02
C PHE A 38 -22.59 10.25 5.13
N SER A 39 -22.66 8.98 5.56
CA SER A 39 -21.49 8.12 5.76
C SER A 39 -20.80 7.70 4.46
N ASN A 40 -21.49 7.76 3.30
CA ASN A 40 -20.87 7.50 2.00
C ASN A 40 -19.66 8.42 1.72
N SER A 41 -19.69 9.65 2.27
CA SER A 41 -18.57 10.56 2.13
C SER A 41 -17.27 10.06 2.81
N PHE A 42 -17.36 9.17 3.80
CA PHE A 42 -16.19 8.60 4.48
C PHE A 42 -15.41 7.67 3.55
N TYR A 43 -16.11 6.84 2.76
CA TYR A 43 -15.50 5.97 1.76
C TYR A 43 -14.73 6.78 0.73
N ASN A 44 -15.35 7.81 0.16
CA ASN A 44 -14.74 8.63 -0.90
C ASN A 44 -13.53 9.45 -0.43
N ASN A 45 -13.52 9.87 0.83
CA ASN A 45 -12.50 10.78 1.33
C ASN A 45 -11.32 10.06 2.01
N LEU A 46 -11.54 8.85 2.54
CA LEU A 46 -10.57 8.16 3.38
C LEU A 46 -9.97 6.91 2.73
N LEU A 47 -10.67 6.30 1.77
CA LEU A 47 -10.18 5.09 1.10
C LEU A 47 -9.51 5.36 -0.24
N ASP A 48 -9.02 6.56 -0.45
CA ASP A 48 -8.25 6.89 -1.66
C ASP A 48 -6.90 6.15 -1.64
N LYS A 49 -6.72 5.23 -2.59
CA LYS A 49 -5.47 4.47 -2.78
C LYS A 49 -4.97 4.59 -4.22
N SER A 50 -3.70 4.87 -4.33
CA SER A 50 -2.93 4.84 -5.58
C SER A 50 -1.65 4.01 -5.37
N PRO A 51 -1.76 2.68 -5.27
CA PRO A 51 -0.60 1.84 -4.93
C PRO A 51 0.53 1.92 -5.95
N PHE A 52 0.20 2.20 -7.21
CA PHE A 52 1.20 2.41 -8.26
C PHE A 52 1.92 3.77 -8.18
N ASP A 53 1.50 4.69 -7.30
CA ASP A 53 2.20 5.96 -7.01
C ASP A 53 3.11 5.87 -5.77
N ASP A 54 3.08 4.76 -5.04
CA ASP A 54 3.83 4.53 -3.81
C ASP A 54 5.31 4.23 -4.10
N GLN A 55 6.15 5.25 -4.09
CA GLN A 55 7.59 5.11 -4.31
C GLN A 55 8.32 4.70 -3.03
N SER A 56 9.32 3.83 -3.21
CA SER A 56 10.13 3.29 -2.13
C SER A 56 11.49 2.80 -2.64
N ASP A 57 12.25 2.14 -1.79
CA ASP A 57 13.48 1.43 -2.18
C ASP A 57 13.27 0.24 -3.12
N LEU A 58 12.01 -0.20 -3.31
CA LEU A 58 11.63 -1.35 -4.15
C LEU A 58 10.97 -0.96 -5.47
N TYR A 59 10.38 0.23 -5.53
CA TYR A 59 9.62 0.73 -6.67
C TYR A 59 9.83 2.24 -6.82
N VAL A 60 10.14 2.68 -8.03
CA VAL A 60 10.43 4.09 -8.34
C VAL A 60 9.79 4.51 -9.65
N GLN A 61 9.64 5.81 -9.81
CA GLN A 61 9.14 6.45 -11.02
C GLN A 61 10.16 7.44 -11.59
N GLN A 62 9.86 8.04 -12.75
CA GLN A 62 10.72 9.04 -13.37
C GLN A 62 10.97 10.25 -12.46
N ASN A 63 9.93 10.71 -11.76
CA ASN A 63 10.02 11.77 -10.77
C ASN A 63 9.96 11.14 -9.39
N LEU A 64 11.01 11.31 -8.61
CA LEU A 64 11.05 10.81 -7.24
C LEU A 64 10.14 11.63 -6.33
N SER A 65 9.47 10.98 -5.39
CA SER A 65 8.68 11.63 -4.34
C SER A 65 9.57 12.39 -3.36
N ASP A 66 8.98 13.28 -2.57
CA ASP A 66 9.70 14.04 -1.55
C ASP A 66 10.34 13.13 -0.50
N GLU A 67 9.71 12.00 -0.18
CA GLU A 67 10.24 10.97 0.70
C GLU A 67 11.52 10.35 0.13
N MET A 68 11.55 10.09 -1.18
CA MET A 68 12.71 9.52 -1.87
C MET A 68 13.83 10.54 -2.10
N LEU A 69 13.49 11.82 -2.27
CA LEU A 69 14.46 12.91 -2.41
C LEU A 69 15.10 13.27 -1.08
N GLY A 70 14.35 13.21 0.00
CA GLY A 70 14.81 13.48 1.36
C GLY A 70 15.20 14.93 1.65
N GLY A 71 15.78 15.16 2.82
CA GLY A 71 16.31 16.46 3.23
C GLY A 71 15.27 17.58 3.23
N ASN A 72 15.59 18.69 2.58
CA ASN A 72 14.73 19.87 2.54
C ASN A 72 13.45 19.69 1.68
N ASN A 73 13.33 18.60 0.93
CA ASN A 73 12.10 18.31 0.18
C ASN A 73 10.96 17.87 1.12
N ARG A 74 11.32 17.28 2.28
CA ARG A 74 10.35 16.96 3.34
C ARG A 74 10.12 18.16 4.26
N THR A 75 9.58 19.22 3.72
CA THR A 75 9.25 20.44 4.49
C THR A 75 7.82 20.38 4.99
N VAL A 76 7.59 20.97 6.16
CA VAL A 76 6.23 21.21 6.66
C VAL A 76 5.65 22.39 5.88
N PRO A 77 4.61 22.19 5.07
CA PRO A 77 4.02 23.31 4.33
C PRO A 77 3.27 24.25 5.30
N ALA A 78 3.15 25.52 4.90
CA ALA A 78 2.42 26.51 5.69
C ALA A 78 0.92 26.17 5.85
N SER A 79 0.37 25.35 4.95
CA SER A 79 -1.00 24.83 5.02
C SER A 79 -1.09 23.44 4.39
N GLY A 80 -2.03 22.63 4.82
CA GLY A 80 -2.19 21.24 4.33
C GLY A 80 -1.21 20.29 5.02
N GLY A 81 -0.40 19.56 4.27
CA GLY A 81 0.58 18.60 4.80
C GLY A 81 -0.04 17.41 5.54
N GLY A 82 -1.32 17.16 5.32
CA GLY A 82 -2.05 16.10 6.02
C GLY A 82 -2.63 16.52 7.39
N TRP A 83 -2.37 17.73 7.88
CA TRP A 83 -2.95 18.27 9.12
C TRP A 83 -4.34 18.84 8.88
N THR A 84 -5.27 18.00 8.42
CA THR A 84 -6.67 18.35 8.14
C THR A 84 -7.60 17.54 9.02
N TRP A 85 -8.70 18.14 9.48
CA TRP A 85 -9.61 17.56 10.48
C TRP A 85 -11.07 17.56 10.01
N THR A 86 -11.30 17.93 8.73
CA THR A 86 -12.66 18.06 8.17
C THR A 86 -13.45 16.76 8.21
N ASP A 87 -12.81 15.63 7.87
CA ASP A 87 -13.49 14.34 7.86
C ASP A 87 -13.77 13.83 9.27
N LEU A 88 -12.86 14.08 10.22
CA LEU A 88 -13.11 13.81 11.63
C LEU A 88 -14.32 14.59 12.14
N ARG A 89 -14.44 15.88 11.77
CA ARG A 89 -15.60 16.69 12.17
C ARG A 89 -16.90 16.07 11.64
N LYS A 90 -16.95 15.64 10.37
CA LYS A 90 -18.13 14.94 9.80
C LYS A 90 -18.45 13.66 10.58
N MET A 91 -17.44 12.86 10.94
CA MET A 91 -17.65 11.65 11.76
C MET A 91 -18.23 11.99 13.13
N ASN A 92 -17.69 12.99 13.81
CA ASN A 92 -18.20 13.43 15.12
C ASN A 92 -19.59 14.05 15.00
N THR A 93 -19.92 14.77 13.91
CA THR A 93 -21.28 15.22 13.61
C THR A 93 -22.25 14.03 13.50
N LEU A 94 -21.92 13.00 12.72
CA LEU A 94 -22.78 11.81 12.64
C LEU A 94 -22.99 11.18 14.02
N LEU A 95 -21.93 11.00 14.80
CA LEU A 95 -22.02 10.41 16.14
C LEU A 95 -22.86 11.26 17.12
N ALA A 96 -22.86 12.59 16.96
CA ALA A 96 -23.66 13.48 17.79
C ALA A 96 -25.17 13.36 17.48
N TYR A 97 -25.53 13.13 16.22
CA TYR A 97 -26.93 13.15 15.75
C TYR A 97 -27.51 11.78 15.39
N VAL A 98 -26.72 10.70 15.39
CA VAL A 98 -27.15 9.35 14.97
C VAL A 98 -28.39 8.84 15.72
N ASN A 99 -28.53 9.19 17.01
CA ASN A 99 -29.66 8.81 17.85
C ASN A 99 -31.00 9.50 17.49
N GLN A 100 -31.00 10.41 16.52
CA GLN A 100 -32.25 10.98 15.97
C GLN A 100 -32.92 10.01 14.99
N CYS A 101 -32.20 9.01 14.48
CA CYS A 101 -32.76 7.97 13.64
C CYS A 101 -33.70 7.09 14.47
N SER A 102 -34.89 6.81 13.91
CA SER A 102 -35.92 5.99 14.57
C SER A 102 -35.61 4.49 14.53
N ASP A 103 -34.67 4.05 13.71
CA ASP A 103 -34.28 2.66 13.58
C ASP A 103 -33.03 2.39 14.45
N GLU A 104 -33.22 1.68 15.55
CA GLU A 104 -32.17 1.36 16.52
C GLU A 104 -31.06 0.49 15.88
N ASN A 105 -31.38 -0.41 14.96
CA ASN A 105 -30.38 -1.23 14.28
C ASN A 105 -29.50 -0.36 13.36
N ALA A 106 -30.10 0.59 12.66
CA ALA A 106 -29.37 1.57 11.86
C ALA A 106 -28.46 2.45 12.74
N VAL A 107 -28.94 2.90 13.92
CA VAL A 107 -28.13 3.64 14.88
C VAL A 107 -26.88 2.85 15.26
N VAL A 108 -27.01 1.59 15.62
CA VAL A 108 -25.89 0.72 16.00
C VAL A 108 -24.93 0.54 14.83
N LYS A 109 -25.45 0.16 13.64
CA LYS A 109 -24.66 -0.08 12.42
C LYS A 109 -23.83 1.15 12.02
N TYR A 110 -24.47 2.32 11.94
CA TYR A 110 -23.78 3.54 11.47
C TYR A 110 -22.89 4.18 12.55
N THR A 111 -23.16 3.94 13.82
CA THR A 111 -22.20 4.24 14.90
C THR A 111 -20.94 3.39 14.75
N ALA A 112 -21.09 2.09 14.54
CA ALA A 112 -19.98 1.16 14.33
C ALA A 112 -19.16 1.52 13.08
N LEU A 113 -19.83 1.80 11.96
CA LEU A 113 -19.19 2.25 10.73
C LEU A 113 -18.38 3.54 10.94
N THR A 114 -18.97 4.51 11.65
CA THR A 114 -18.30 5.80 11.89
C THR A 114 -17.08 5.64 12.80
N ARG A 115 -17.17 4.78 13.83
CA ARG A 115 -16.02 4.45 14.69
C ARG A 115 -14.91 3.73 13.95
N PHE A 116 -15.24 2.83 13.01
CA PHE A 116 -14.26 2.25 12.09
C PHE A 116 -13.49 3.33 11.34
N PHE A 117 -14.19 4.27 10.70
CA PHE A 117 -13.54 5.34 9.93
C PHE A 117 -12.79 6.33 10.82
N ARG A 118 -13.21 6.54 12.07
CA ARG A 118 -12.48 7.37 13.01
C ARG A 118 -11.17 6.70 13.44
N ALA A 119 -11.17 5.40 13.71
CA ALA A 119 -9.95 4.64 13.96
C ALA A 119 -9.01 4.66 12.73
N PHE A 120 -9.54 4.48 11.51
CA PHE A 120 -8.79 4.59 10.26
C PHE A 120 -8.16 5.98 10.10
N PHE A 121 -8.94 7.03 10.30
CA PHE A 121 -8.47 8.42 10.23
C PHE A 121 -7.32 8.68 11.21
N TYR A 122 -7.46 8.26 12.47
CA TYR A 122 -6.43 8.46 13.48
C TYR A 122 -5.20 7.60 13.22
N PHE A 123 -5.34 6.43 12.64
CA PHE A 123 -4.19 5.63 12.23
C PHE A 123 -3.32 6.38 11.21
N GLU A 124 -3.92 6.99 10.19
CA GLU A 124 -3.19 7.82 9.22
C GLU A 124 -2.50 9.03 9.89
N LYS A 125 -3.16 9.65 10.88
CA LYS A 125 -2.54 10.75 11.65
C LYS A 125 -1.37 10.29 12.51
N VAL A 126 -1.52 9.17 13.21
CA VAL A 126 -0.45 8.61 14.07
C VAL A 126 0.76 8.17 13.25
N LYS A 127 0.55 7.53 12.10
CA LYS A 127 1.65 7.18 11.17
C LYS A 127 2.46 8.41 10.77
N ARG A 128 1.77 9.50 10.45
CA ARG A 128 2.41 10.71 9.93
C ARG A 128 3.01 11.61 11.00
N PHE A 129 2.31 11.83 12.11
CA PHE A 129 2.63 12.87 13.09
C PHE A 129 3.02 12.35 14.49
N GLY A 130 2.79 11.08 14.78
CA GLY A 130 2.95 10.55 16.14
C GLY A 130 1.83 11.01 17.07
N ASP A 131 2.17 11.90 18.02
CA ASP A 131 1.20 12.53 18.90
C ASP A 131 0.27 13.47 18.14
N VAL A 132 -1.03 13.34 18.36
CA VAL A 132 -2.07 14.19 17.75
C VAL A 132 -3.21 14.44 18.72
N PRO A 133 -3.95 15.56 18.62
CA PRO A 133 -5.09 15.78 19.49
C PRO A 133 -6.24 14.80 19.18
N TRP A 134 -6.76 14.13 20.17
CA TRP A 134 -7.95 13.29 20.05
C TRP A 134 -9.22 14.13 20.22
N TYR A 135 -10.10 14.09 19.24
CA TYR A 135 -11.42 14.72 19.30
C TYR A 135 -12.51 13.69 19.02
N ASP A 136 -13.39 13.48 19.97
CA ASP A 136 -14.52 12.53 19.90
C ASP A 136 -15.89 13.23 19.97
N VAL A 137 -15.91 14.55 19.93
CA VAL A 137 -17.10 15.38 19.88
C VAL A 137 -17.03 16.39 18.73
N GLU A 138 -18.17 16.85 18.25
CA GLU A 138 -18.23 17.95 17.31
C GLU A 138 -17.85 19.25 18.03
N LEU A 139 -16.86 19.97 17.47
CA LEU A 139 -16.38 21.25 17.99
C LEU A 139 -16.82 22.39 17.08
N GLY A 140 -17.34 23.45 17.67
CA GLY A 140 -17.62 24.72 16.98
C GLY A 140 -16.34 25.47 16.61
N SER A 141 -16.41 26.39 15.66
CA SER A 141 -15.24 27.17 15.20
C SER A 141 -14.62 28.08 16.28
N ALA A 142 -15.37 28.40 17.34
CA ALA A 142 -14.92 29.21 18.47
C ALA A 142 -14.56 28.38 19.71
N ASP A 143 -14.56 27.05 19.62
CA ASP A 143 -14.29 26.17 20.75
C ASP A 143 -12.80 26.19 21.10
N GLU A 144 -12.47 26.50 22.35
CA GLU A 144 -11.09 26.53 22.86
C GLU A 144 -10.40 25.17 22.76
N ALA A 145 -11.16 24.07 22.80
CA ALA A 145 -10.62 22.71 22.66
C ALA A 145 -9.94 22.47 21.31
N LEU A 146 -10.20 23.30 20.28
CA LEU A 146 -9.48 23.25 18.99
C LEU A 146 -7.99 23.56 19.15
N TYR A 147 -7.60 24.27 20.21
CA TYR A 147 -6.23 24.71 20.45
C TYR A 147 -5.52 23.91 21.54
N LYS A 148 -6.08 22.78 21.97
CA LYS A 148 -5.42 21.92 22.94
C LYS A 148 -4.10 21.35 22.41
N PRO A 149 -3.15 21.02 23.30
CA PRO A 149 -1.93 20.32 22.92
C PRO A 149 -2.23 18.97 22.25
N ARG A 150 -1.24 18.41 21.57
CA ARG A 150 -1.31 17.01 21.09
C ARG A 150 -1.47 16.08 22.31
N ASP A 151 -2.35 15.13 22.20
CA ASP A 151 -2.46 14.01 23.14
C ASP A 151 -1.37 12.98 22.84
N SER A 152 -0.98 12.23 23.85
CA SER A 152 0.05 11.21 23.68
C SER A 152 -0.39 10.12 22.70
N ARG A 153 0.55 9.58 21.96
CA ARG A 153 0.35 8.43 21.08
C ARG A 153 -0.36 7.27 21.79
N GLU A 154 -0.02 7.02 23.06
CA GLU A 154 -0.68 5.98 23.88
C GLU A 154 -2.18 6.25 24.07
N LEU A 155 -2.57 7.47 24.39
CA LEU A 155 -3.99 7.82 24.52
C LEU A 155 -4.73 7.63 23.18
N VAL A 156 -4.14 8.12 22.09
CA VAL A 156 -4.75 8.00 20.77
C VAL A 156 -4.93 6.54 20.39
N MET A 157 -3.90 5.70 20.59
CA MET A 157 -3.96 4.27 20.31
C MET A 157 -5.01 3.55 21.16
N THR A 158 -5.11 3.89 22.45
CA THR A 158 -6.14 3.34 23.34
C THR A 158 -7.54 3.67 22.82
N LYS A 159 -7.76 4.92 22.40
CA LYS A 159 -9.04 5.36 21.85
C LYS A 159 -9.36 4.72 20.51
N MET A 160 -8.36 4.50 19.67
CA MET A 160 -8.53 3.75 18.41
C MET A 160 -8.96 2.30 18.67
N ILE A 161 -8.38 1.66 19.70
CA ILE A 161 -8.78 0.30 20.10
C ILE A 161 -10.23 0.28 20.60
N GLU A 162 -10.64 1.25 21.45
CA GLU A 162 -12.03 1.36 21.88
C GLU A 162 -13.00 1.53 20.70
N ASP A 163 -12.62 2.30 19.67
CA ASP A 163 -13.45 2.52 18.50
C ASP A 163 -13.53 1.27 17.61
N ILE A 164 -12.40 0.63 17.35
CA ILE A 164 -12.37 -0.53 16.47
C ILE A 164 -13.03 -1.76 17.11
N ASP A 165 -12.89 -1.93 18.42
CA ASP A 165 -13.55 -3.03 19.13
C ASP A 165 -15.08 -2.88 19.07
N TYR A 166 -15.59 -1.67 19.29
CA TYR A 166 -17.01 -1.41 19.08
C TYR A 166 -17.46 -1.71 17.63
N ALA A 167 -16.63 -1.36 16.65
CA ALA A 167 -16.91 -1.65 15.24
C ALA A 167 -16.95 -3.16 14.96
N ILE A 168 -16.01 -3.93 15.52
CA ILE A 168 -15.95 -5.40 15.38
C ILE A 168 -17.20 -6.05 15.97
N ASP A 169 -17.67 -5.57 17.13
CA ASP A 169 -18.80 -6.15 17.83
C ASP A 169 -20.15 -5.83 17.18
N ASN A 170 -20.26 -4.74 16.41
CA ASN A 170 -21.54 -4.19 15.94
C ASN A 170 -21.67 -4.02 14.42
N LEU A 171 -20.61 -4.25 13.65
CA LEU A 171 -20.72 -4.29 12.19
C LEU A 171 -21.26 -5.64 11.72
N PRO A 172 -22.04 -5.66 10.60
CA PRO A 172 -22.53 -6.92 10.03
C PRO A 172 -21.38 -7.80 9.56
N ALA A 173 -21.62 -9.12 9.54
CA ALA A 173 -20.75 -10.07 8.87
C ALA A 173 -20.81 -9.87 7.34
N ARG A 174 -19.85 -10.49 6.60
CA ARG A 174 -19.80 -10.39 5.13
C ARG A 174 -21.09 -10.83 4.45
N GLU A 175 -21.69 -11.90 4.94
CA GLU A 175 -22.89 -12.51 4.38
C GLU A 175 -24.14 -11.62 4.53
N GLU A 176 -24.11 -10.74 5.51
CA GLU A 176 -25.19 -9.78 5.79
C GLU A 176 -24.98 -8.44 5.05
N GLU A 177 -23.77 -8.18 4.57
CA GLU A 177 -23.44 -6.97 3.80
C GLU A 177 -23.45 -7.29 2.30
N SER A 178 -24.58 -7.03 1.65
CA SER A 178 -24.82 -7.35 0.24
C SER A 178 -23.90 -6.65 -0.75
N SER A 179 -23.23 -5.58 -0.32
CA SER A 179 -22.30 -4.80 -1.14
C SER A 179 -20.83 -5.16 -0.86
N SER A 180 -20.55 -6.28 -0.20
CA SER A 180 -19.18 -6.79 -0.02
C SER A 180 -18.55 -7.14 -1.38
N PRO A 181 -17.24 -6.82 -1.61
CA PRO A 181 -16.27 -6.25 -0.65
C PRO A 181 -16.21 -4.71 -0.64
N PHE A 182 -17.23 -3.99 -1.13
CA PHE A 182 -17.20 -2.52 -1.27
C PHE A 182 -17.75 -1.77 -0.05
N ARG A 183 -18.18 -2.50 0.97
CA ARG A 183 -18.66 -1.93 2.24
C ARG A 183 -17.91 -2.52 3.41
N VAL A 184 -17.63 -1.66 4.38
CA VAL A 184 -17.01 -2.06 5.63
C VAL A 184 -17.93 -3.03 6.38
N ASN A 185 -17.36 -4.15 6.76
CA ASN A 185 -17.98 -5.19 7.56
C ASN A 185 -17.09 -5.52 8.77
N ARG A 186 -17.52 -6.45 9.61
CA ARG A 186 -16.76 -6.89 10.79
C ARG A 186 -15.32 -7.34 10.46
N TRP A 187 -15.13 -8.02 9.35
CA TRP A 187 -13.82 -8.53 8.94
C TRP A 187 -12.87 -7.41 8.50
N ALA A 188 -13.40 -6.37 7.87
CA ALA A 188 -12.62 -5.18 7.55
C ALA A 188 -12.16 -4.45 8.82
N ALA A 189 -13.00 -4.43 9.88
CA ALA A 189 -12.62 -3.86 11.16
C ALA A 189 -11.51 -4.67 11.85
N LEU A 190 -11.58 -6.01 11.80
CA LEU A 190 -10.51 -6.88 12.30
C LEU A 190 -9.22 -6.70 11.49
N ALA A 191 -9.30 -6.57 10.16
CA ALA A 191 -8.13 -6.32 9.32
C ALA A 191 -7.46 -4.97 9.66
N LEU A 192 -8.23 -3.91 9.83
CA LEU A 192 -7.71 -2.62 10.29
C LEU A 192 -7.05 -2.74 11.67
N LYS A 193 -7.70 -3.45 12.63
CA LYS A 193 -7.12 -3.67 13.97
C LYS A 193 -5.79 -4.41 13.88
N ALA A 194 -5.72 -5.47 13.08
CA ALA A 194 -4.48 -6.23 12.87
C ALA A 194 -3.38 -5.33 12.29
N GLN A 195 -3.70 -4.50 11.29
CA GLN A 195 -2.76 -3.61 10.62
C GLN A 195 -2.21 -2.53 11.56
N PHE A 196 -3.08 -1.75 12.24
CA PHE A 196 -2.58 -0.67 13.08
C PHE A 196 -1.89 -1.17 14.36
N CYS A 197 -2.34 -2.30 14.92
CA CYS A 197 -1.67 -2.91 16.06
C CYS A 197 -0.29 -3.50 15.69
N LEU A 198 -0.16 -4.12 14.51
CA LEU A 198 1.15 -4.56 14.00
C LEU A 198 2.10 -3.37 13.79
N TYR A 199 1.58 -2.29 13.17
CA TYR A 199 2.34 -1.07 12.95
C TYR A 199 2.85 -0.51 14.27
N GLU A 200 1.95 -0.32 15.24
CA GLU A 200 2.29 0.26 16.53
C GLU A 200 3.26 -0.61 17.33
N GLY A 201 3.01 -1.93 17.39
CA GLY A 201 3.88 -2.87 18.11
C GLY A 201 5.29 -2.88 17.54
N THR A 202 5.43 -3.00 16.22
CA THR A 202 6.76 -2.96 15.58
C THR A 202 7.41 -1.59 15.66
N TYR A 203 6.66 -0.50 15.52
CA TYR A 203 7.18 0.85 15.69
C TYR A 203 7.77 1.03 17.11
N ARG A 204 7.03 0.69 18.16
CA ARG A 204 7.52 0.77 19.56
C ARG A 204 8.77 -0.07 19.76
N LYS A 205 8.78 -1.30 19.25
CA LYS A 205 9.91 -2.23 19.40
C LYS A 205 11.19 -1.69 18.75
N TYR A 206 11.12 -1.31 17.48
CA TYR A 206 12.32 -0.92 16.72
C TYR A 206 12.81 0.50 17.01
N HIS A 207 11.91 1.40 17.41
CA HIS A 207 12.26 2.75 17.83
C HIS A 207 12.61 2.85 19.33
N ASP A 208 12.56 1.74 20.07
CA ASP A 208 12.75 1.69 21.53
C ASP A 208 11.85 2.71 22.26
N LEU A 209 10.61 2.85 21.79
CA LEU A 209 9.67 3.83 22.29
C LEU A 209 9.03 3.32 23.58
N LYS A 210 9.33 3.98 24.71
CA LYS A 210 8.81 3.65 26.04
C LYS A 210 7.81 4.70 26.46
N LEU A 211 6.54 4.37 26.35
CA LEU A 211 5.44 5.21 26.81
C LEU A 211 4.86 4.64 28.11
N GLU A 212 4.26 5.50 28.94
CA GLU A 212 3.41 5.00 30.02
C GLU A 212 2.21 4.26 29.44
N GLY A 213 1.89 3.08 29.97
CA GLY A 213 0.79 2.25 29.52
C GLY A 213 1.28 0.94 28.89
N ASN A 214 0.79 0.64 27.69
CA ASN A 214 1.06 -0.63 27.03
C ASN A 214 2.41 -0.63 26.31
N ASP A 215 3.13 -1.74 26.39
CA ASP A 215 4.36 -1.93 25.63
C ASP A 215 4.08 -2.52 24.22
N TYR A 216 5.15 -2.75 23.45
CA TYR A 216 5.05 -3.29 22.08
C TYR A 216 4.42 -4.69 22.04
N THR A 217 4.57 -5.50 23.09
CA THR A 217 4.04 -6.87 23.13
C THR A 217 2.51 -6.89 23.18
N TYR A 218 1.90 -5.94 23.88
CA TYR A 218 0.45 -5.77 23.92
C TYR A 218 -0.13 -5.54 22.53
N TYR A 219 0.46 -4.65 21.75
CA TYR A 219 -0.03 -4.34 20.40
C TYR A 219 0.21 -5.49 19.43
N LEU A 220 1.37 -6.15 19.50
CA LEU A 220 1.65 -7.34 18.67
C LEU A 220 0.70 -8.50 18.99
N ASP A 221 0.34 -8.70 20.24
CA ASP A 221 -0.64 -9.72 20.66
C ASP A 221 -2.04 -9.41 20.11
N LEU A 222 -2.47 -8.14 20.18
CA LEU A 222 -3.73 -7.71 19.55
C LEU A 222 -3.71 -7.92 18.02
N ALA A 223 -2.60 -7.61 17.36
CA ALA A 223 -2.46 -7.84 15.93
C ALA A 223 -2.56 -9.33 15.57
N ALA A 224 -1.85 -10.19 16.30
CA ALA A 224 -1.89 -11.64 16.10
C ALA A 224 -3.29 -12.22 16.34
N LYS A 225 -3.98 -11.76 17.39
CA LYS A 225 -5.36 -12.19 17.69
C LYS A 225 -6.35 -11.77 16.62
N ALA A 226 -6.34 -10.50 16.21
CA ALA A 226 -7.25 -9.98 15.20
C ALA A 226 -7.06 -10.65 13.83
N ALA A 227 -5.80 -10.82 13.39
CA ALA A 227 -5.50 -11.56 12.17
C ALA A 227 -5.85 -13.05 12.30
N GLY A 228 -5.54 -13.68 13.44
CA GLY A 228 -5.87 -15.06 13.72
C GLY A 228 -7.37 -15.36 13.70
N GLU A 229 -8.20 -14.42 14.16
CA GLU A 229 -9.65 -14.53 14.09
C GLU A 229 -10.16 -14.56 12.65
N ILE A 230 -9.59 -13.71 11.77
CA ILE A 230 -9.94 -13.75 10.33
C ILE A 230 -9.50 -15.07 9.70
N ILE A 231 -8.32 -15.60 10.07
CA ILE A 231 -7.79 -16.86 9.52
C ILE A 231 -8.66 -18.04 9.93
N ASN A 232 -9.09 -18.10 11.20
CA ASN A 232 -9.80 -19.24 11.76
C ASN A 232 -11.30 -19.23 11.47
N ASP A 233 -11.93 -18.06 11.51
CA ASP A 233 -13.37 -17.89 11.52
C ASP A 233 -13.90 -17.11 10.31
N GLY A 234 -13.02 -16.43 9.56
CA GLY A 234 -13.40 -15.61 8.41
C GLY A 234 -13.72 -16.42 7.17
N PRO A 235 -14.57 -15.90 6.27
CA PRO A 235 -14.98 -16.59 5.04
C PRO A 235 -14.01 -16.38 3.87
N TYR A 236 -12.74 -16.02 4.14
CA TYR A 236 -11.78 -15.64 3.12
C TYR A 236 -10.77 -16.76 2.83
N LYS A 237 -10.28 -16.76 1.61
CA LYS A 237 -9.21 -17.62 1.12
C LYS A 237 -8.41 -16.89 0.03
N LEU A 238 -7.21 -17.36 -0.27
CA LEU A 238 -6.43 -16.85 -1.38
C LEU A 238 -7.11 -17.18 -2.72
N TYR A 239 -7.12 -16.22 -3.62
CA TYR A 239 -7.59 -16.43 -4.99
C TYR A 239 -6.69 -17.44 -5.70
N SER A 240 -7.30 -18.49 -6.22
CA SER A 240 -6.64 -19.50 -7.04
C SER A 240 -7.63 -20.16 -7.98
N THR A 241 -7.26 -20.26 -9.25
CA THR A 241 -7.99 -21.00 -10.28
C THR A 241 -7.31 -22.32 -10.62
N GLY A 242 -6.22 -22.64 -9.93
CA GLY A 242 -5.35 -23.79 -10.21
C GLY A 242 -4.27 -23.48 -11.25
N HIS A 243 -4.08 -22.21 -11.59
CA HIS A 243 -3.07 -21.70 -12.52
C HIS A 243 -2.08 -20.76 -11.83
N PRO A 244 -1.17 -21.31 -10.98
CA PRO A 244 -0.27 -20.51 -10.15
C PRO A 244 0.66 -19.59 -10.96
N GLU A 245 0.86 -19.88 -12.27
CA GLU A 245 1.63 -19.06 -13.20
C GLU A 245 0.92 -17.76 -13.62
N SER A 246 -0.38 -17.60 -13.32
CA SER A 246 -1.18 -16.44 -13.72
C SER A 246 -2.14 -15.93 -12.63
N ASP A 247 -2.44 -16.72 -11.60
CA ASP A 247 -3.45 -16.37 -10.60
C ASP A 247 -3.13 -15.05 -9.87
N TYR A 248 -1.87 -14.79 -9.56
CA TYR A 248 -1.47 -13.55 -8.89
C TYR A 248 -1.73 -12.32 -9.78
N LEU A 249 -1.33 -12.36 -11.07
CA LEU A 249 -1.58 -11.25 -11.99
C LEU A 249 -3.08 -11.07 -12.25
N ASN A 250 -3.80 -12.17 -12.47
CA ASN A 250 -5.23 -12.14 -12.77
C ASN A 250 -6.05 -11.53 -11.62
N LEU A 251 -5.66 -11.74 -10.36
CA LEU A 251 -6.32 -11.14 -9.21
C LEU A 251 -6.36 -9.60 -9.30
N PHE A 252 -5.26 -8.97 -9.76
CA PHE A 252 -5.13 -7.52 -9.81
C PHE A 252 -5.52 -6.90 -11.15
N ALA A 253 -5.50 -7.68 -12.23
CA ALA A 253 -5.88 -7.22 -13.56
C ALA A 253 -7.37 -7.39 -13.85
N ALA A 254 -8.09 -8.20 -13.06
CA ALA A 254 -9.54 -8.39 -13.19
C ALA A 254 -10.29 -7.07 -12.97
N GLU A 255 -11.40 -6.87 -13.70
CA GLU A 255 -12.23 -5.68 -13.56
C GLU A 255 -12.90 -5.64 -12.18
N ASP A 256 -13.50 -6.75 -11.76
CA ASP A 256 -14.21 -6.84 -10.48
C ASP A 256 -13.33 -7.43 -9.38
N ALA A 257 -13.43 -6.85 -8.18
CA ALA A 257 -12.78 -7.35 -6.97
C ALA A 257 -13.21 -8.79 -6.65
N ASN A 258 -12.24 -9.68 -6.39
CA ASN A 258 -12.55 -11.04 -5.97
C ASN A 258 -12.97 -11.07 -4.50
N PRO A 259 -14.24 -11.41 -4.17
CA PRO A 259 -14.74 -11.37 -2.80
C PRO A 259 -14.19 -12.49 -1.91
N ASP A 260 -13.54 -13.52 -2.47
CA ASP A 260 -12.92 -14.59 -1.68
C ASP A 260 -11.61 -14.12 -1.06
N GLU A 261 -10.86 -13.21 -1.72
CA GLU A 261 -9.60 -12.68 -1.20
C GLU A 261 -9.71 -11.22 -0.73
N TYR A 262 -10.51 -10.37 -1.41
CA TYR A 262 -10.66 -8.96 -1.03
C TYR A 262 -11.65 -8.81 0.13
N ILE A 263 -11.18 -8.30 1.25
CA ILE A 263 -11.98 -8.03 2.45
C ILE A 263 -12.67 -6.68 2.32
N LEU A 264 -11.94 -5.68 1.82
CA LEU A 264 -12.47 -4.36 1.46
C LEU A 264 -11.76 -3.87 0.21
N ALA A 265 -12.51 -3.33 -0.74
CA ALA A 265 -12.00 -2.82 -2.01
C ALA A 265 -12.62 -1.46 -2.37
N ILE A 266 -11.93 -0.71 -3.23
CA ILE A 266 -12.45 0.49 -3.87
C ILE A 266 -13.02 0.08 -5.23
N LYS A 267 -14.29 0.40 -5.47
CA LYS A 267 -14.97 0.15 -6.73
C LYS A 267 -14.59 1.19 -7.77
N PHE A 268 -14.18 0.71 -8.94
CA PHE A 268 -14.04 1.51 -10.15
C PHE A 268 -15.06 1.04 -11.20
N ASP A 269 -15.56 1.95 -12.03
CA ASP A 269 -16.63 1.63 -12.98
C ASP A 269 -16.59 2.59 -14.19
N TYR A 270 -16.48 2.01 -15.38
CA TYR A 270 -16.43 2.79 -16.62
C TYR A 270 -17.70 3.61 -16.88
N SER A 271 -18.87 3.03 -16.58
CA SER A 271 -20.19 3.66 -16.80
C SER A 271 -20.42 4.85 -15.87
N LEU A 272 -19.83 4.81 -14.68
CA LEU A 272 -19.91 5.87 -13.67
C LEU A 272 -18.79 6.91 -13.80
N ALA A 273 -17.88 6.71 -14.75
CA ALA A 273 -16.69 7.54 -14.93
C ALA A 273 -15.79 7.61 -13.69
N ILE A 274 -15.73 6.51 -12.93
CA ILE A 274 -14.84 6.35 -11.78
C ILE A 274 -13.67 5.47 -12.23
N HIS A 275 -12.53 6.10 -12.49
CA HIS A 275 -11.37 5.46 -13.12
C HIS A 275 -10.09 5.75 -12.35
N HIS A 276 -9.05 4.95 -12.61
CA HIS A 276 -7.66 5.25 -12.28
C HIS A 276 -6.76 5.09 -13.51
N ASN A 277 -5.44 5.24 -13.35
CA ASN A 277 -4.51 5.36 -14.47
C ASN A 277 -3.43 4.27 -14.52
N ALA A 278 -3.69 3.05 -14.07
CA ALA A 278 -2.64 2.02 -13.98
C ALA A 278 -1.99 1.70 -15.34
N ASN A 279 -2.78 1.46 -16.40
CA ASN A 279 -2.24 1.17 -17.73
C ASN A 279 -1.49 2.37 -18.31
N GLY A 280 -2.09 3.56 -18.29
CA GLY A 280 -1.45 4.77 -18.76
C GLY A 280 -0.12 5.02 -18.03
N HIS A 281 -0.12 4.90 -16.72
CA HIS A 281 1.06 5.07 -15.87
C HIS A 281 2.20 4.08 -16.23
N THR A 282 1.85 2.84 -16.56
CA THR A 282 2.79 1.74 -16.78
C THR A 282 3.23 1.58 -18.24
N LEU A 283 2.35 1.93 -19.19
CA LEU A 283 2.56 1.62 -20.61
C LEU A 283 2.90 2.85 -21.47
N VAL A 284 2.74 4.08 -20.94
CA VAL A 284 2.91 5.30 -21.73
C VAL A 284 4.21 6.03 -21.35
N PRO A 285 5.12 6.32 -22.32
CA PRO A 285 6.44 6.91 -22.02
C PRO A 285 6.41 8.30 -21.38
N THR A 286 5.29 9.03 -21.50
CA THR A 286 5.10 10.38 -20.96
C THR A 286 4.43 10.40 -19.59
N GLN A 287 4.11 9.24 -19.04
CA GLN A 287 3.53 9.05 -17.71
C GLN A 287 4.62 8.72 -16.68
N GLY A 288 4.31 8.03 -15.61
CA GLY A 288 5.25 7.78 -14.50
C GLY A 288 6.55 7.06 -14.83
N ARG A 289 6.60 6.28 -15.91
CA ARG A 289 7.72 5.41 -16.28
C ARG A 289 8.20 4.55 -15.11
N PRO A 290 7.30 3.84 -14.44
CA PRO A 290 7.61 3.10 -13.22
C PRO A 290 8.59 1.96 -13.48
N GLY A 291 9.33 1.58 -12.43
CA GLY A 291 10.20 0.42 -12.48
C GLY A 291 10.38 -0.21 -11.11
N LEU A 292 10.36 -1.54 -11.04
CA LEU A 292 10.88 -2.21 -9.85
C LEU A 292 12.40 -1.98 -9.79
N THR A 293 12.92 -1.88 -8.57
CA THR A 293 14.38 -1.78 -8.40
C THR A 293 15.01 -3.16 -8.45
N ARG A 294 16.32 -3.22 -8.73
CA ARG A 294 17.08 -4.46 -8.61
C ARG A 294 16.95 -5.08 -7.22
N LYS A 295 16.84 -4.25 -6.19
CA LYS A 295 16.62 -4.70 -4.81
C LYS A 295 15.34 -5.51 -4.70
N MET A 296 14.26 -5.06 -5.33
CA MET A 296 13.00 -5.80 -5.37
C MET A 296 13.15 -7.12 -6.14
N VAL A 297 13.75 -7.10 -7.32
CA VAL A 297 13.95 -8.32 -8.13
C VAL A 297 14.82 -9.34 -7.39
N ASN A 298 15.81 -8.90 -6.63
CA ASN A 298 16.64 -9.77 -5.79
C ASN A 298 15.88 -10.40 -4.59
N MET A 299 14.73 -9.84 -4.19
CA MET A 299 13.91 -10.41 -3.12
C MET A 299 13.12 -11.65 -3.56
N TYR A 300 12.78 -11.77 -4.84
CA TYR A 300 12.15 -12.99 -5.33
C TYR A 300 13.11 -14.17 -5.20
N LEU A 301 12.66 -15.27 -4.63
CA LEU A 301 13.43 -16.50 -4.50
C LEU A 301 13.62 -17.19 -5.85
N MET A 302 14.45 -18.22 -5.90
CA MET A 302 14.37 -19.23 -6.93
C MET A 302 13.10 -20.09 -6.71
N LYS A 303 12.61 -20.76 -7.73
CA LYS A 303 11.39 -21.58 -7.67
C LYS A 303 11.47 -22.70 -6.62
N ASP A 304 12.67 -23.20 -6.35
CA ASP A 304 12.94 -24.21 -5.33
C ASP A 304 13.06 -23.63 -3.89
N GLY A 305 12.84 -22.33 -3.71
CA GLY A 305 12.92 -21.63 -2.44
C GLY A 305 14.33 -21.19 -2.03
N SER A 306 15.36 -21.50 -2.82
CA SER A 306 16.71 -21.00 -2.57
C SER A 306 16.79 -19.49 -2.88
N ARG A 307 17.76 -18.81 -2.27
CA ARG A 307 17.94 -17.36 -2.45
C ARG A 307 18.63 -17.08 -3.76
N PHE A 308 18.08 -16.19 -4.56
CA PHE A 308 18.71 -15.73 -5.79
C PHE A 308 20.10 -15.12 -5.53
N THR A 309 20.23 -14.37 -4.46
CA THR A 309 21.48 -13.71 -4.08
C THR A 309 22.57 -14.66 -3.55
N ASP A 310 22.25 -15.94 -3.37
CA ASP A 310 23.22 -16.99 -3.07
C ASP A 310 23.70 -17.73 -4.34
N GLN A 311 23.11 -17.43 -5.52
CA GLN A 311 23.55 -18.02 -6.79
C GLN A 311 24.91 -17.46 -7.21
N PRO A 312 25.83 -18.30 -7.72
CA PRO A 312 27.13 -17.81 -8.22
C PRO A 312 26.94 -16.80 -9.36
N GLY A 313 27.59 -15.64 -9.26
CA GLY A 313 27.58 -14.62 -10.32
C GLY A 313 26.25 -13.85 -10.47
N TRP A 314 25.33 -13.95 -9.53
CA TRP A 314 24.03 -13.29 -9.59
C TRP A 314 24.09 -11.79 -9.89
N GLN A 315 25.19 -11.13 -9.53
CA GLN A 315 25.37 -9.69 -9.74
C GLN A 315 25.44 -9.30 -11.22
N GLU A 316 25.95 -10.20 -12.06
CA GLU A 316 26.24 -9.93 -13.48
C GLU A 316 25.46 -10.84 -14.43
N MET A 317 24.44 -11.54 -13.92
CA MET A 317 23.53 -12.32 -14.75
C MET A 317 22.81 -11.41 -15.74
N SER A 318 22.70 -11.85 -17.00
CA SER A 318 21.85 -11.22 -18.01
C SER A 318 20.39 -11.29 -17.60
N PHE A 319 19.54 -10.49 -18.23
CA PHE A 319 18.10 -10.48 -17.93
C PHE A 319 17.45 -11.86 -18.16
N LEU A 320 17.85 -12.57 -19.21
CA LEU A 320 17.36 -13.92 -19.48
C LEU A 320 17.77 -14.92 -18.38
N GLU A 321 18.99 -14.78 -17.85
CA GLU A 321 19.49 -15.66 -16.78
C GLU A 321 18.86 -15.32 -15.43
N GLU A 322 18.80 -14.04 -15.07
CA GLU A 322 18.30 -13.62 -13.76
C GLU A 322 16.80 -13.84 -13.57
N THR A 323 16.03 -13.96 -14.65
CA THR A 323 14.59 -14.20 -14.59
C THR A 323 14.20 -15.68 -14.69
N LYS A 324 15.17 -16.55 -14.98
CA LYS A 324 14.94 -17.99 -15.15
C LYS A 324 14.76 -18.70 -13.80
N ASP A 325 13.80 -19.63 -13.77
CA ASP A 325 13.53 -20.51 -12.62
C ASP A 325 13.32 -19.75 -11.28
N ARG A 326 12.67 -18.58 -11.34
CA ARG A 326 12.37 -17.74 -10.19
C ARG A 326 10.99 -18.05 -9.60
N ASP A 327 10.72 -17.51 -8.42
CA ASP A 327 9.38 -17.39 -7.85
C ASP A 327 8.40 -16.95 -8.94
N PRO A 328 7.34 -17.71 -9.21
CA PRO A 328 6.42 -17.42 -10.32
C PRO A 328 5.76 -16.03 -10.26
N ARG A 329 5.71 -15.41 -9.08
CA ARG A 329 5.20 -14.04 -8.92
C ARG A 329 6.09 -12.99 -9.58
N LEU A 330 7.39 -13.28 -9.84
CA LEU A 330 8.25 -12.35 -10.58
C LEU A 330 7.70 -12.10 -11.99
N ALA A 331 7.37 -13.17 -12.73
CA ALA A 331 6.79 -13.08 -14.07
C ALA A 331 5.36 -12.51 -14.09
N GLN A 332 4.73 -12.41 -12.93
CA GLN A 332 3.41 -11.81 -12.75
C GLN A 332 3.48 -10.37 -12.20
N SER A 333 4.69 -9.89 -11.94
CA SER A 333 4.94 -8.53 -11.43
C SER A 333 5.64 -7.62 -12.42
N ILE A 334 6.50 -8.19 -13.28
CA ILE A 334 7.22 -7.47 -14.34
C ILE A 334 7.14 -8.22 -15.67
N ARG A 335 7.39 -7.52 -16.78
CA ARG A 335 7.64 -8.20 -18.07
C ARG A 335 8.91 -9.04 -17.96
N THR A 336 8.78 -10.34 -18.14
CA THR A 336 9.89 -11.30 -18.24
C THR A 336 9.93 -11.87 -19.64
N PRO A 337 10.99 -12.61 -20.04
CA PRO A 337 11.03 -13.29 -21.33
C PRO A 337 9.77 -14.12 -21.61
N GLY A 338 9.20 -13.96 -22.80
CA GLY A 338 7.94 -14.62 -23.18
C GLY A 338 6.67 -13.95 -22.67
N TYR A 339 6.74 -12.80 -22.02
CA TYR A 339 5.54 -12.10 -21.55
C TYR A 339 4.60 -11.73 -22.71
N THR A 340 3.33 -12.09 -22.53
CA THR A 340 2.22 -11.59 -23.35
C THR A 340 1.23 -10.86 -22.43
N ARG A 341 0.60 -9.80 -22.94
CA ARG A 341 -0.47 -9.14 -22.21
C ARG A 341 -1.70 -10.04 -22.13
N ILE A 342 -2.46 -9.97 -21.05
CA ILE A 342 -3.72 -10.70 -20.92
C ILE A 342 -4.60 -10.42 -22.15
N GLY A 343 -5.14 -11.47 -22.78
CA GLY A 343 -5.95 -11.37 -23.99
C GLY A 343 -5.16 -11.24 -25.31
N GLU A 344 -3.82 -11.15 -25.25
CA GLU A 344 -2.94 -11.00 -26.43
C GLU A 344 -1.98 -12.18 -26.56
N THR A 345 -1.45 -12.36 -27.78
CA THR A 345 -0.48 -13.42 -28.10
C THR A 345 0.90 -12.89 -28.48
N THR A 346 1.03 -11.58 -28.68
CA THR A 346 2.30 -10.95 -29.04
C THR A 346 3.21 -10.92 -27.83
N VAL A 347 4.42 -11.45 -27.99
CA VAL A 347 5.47 -11.36 -26.97
C VAL A 347 5.98 -9.93 -26.90
N LEU A 348 6.04 -9.38 -25.69
CA LEU A 348 6.44 -8.00 -25.42
C LEU A 348 7.65 -7.97 -24.50
N PRO A 349 8.82 -7.48 -24.95
CA PRO A 349 9.96 -7.24 -24.08
C PRO A 349 9.68 -6.13 -23.06
N PRO A 350 10.49 -5.99 -21.99
CA PRO A 350 10.53 -4.76 -21.22
C PRO A 350 10.89 -3.58 -22.11
N ASP A 351 10.07 -2.53 -22.08
CA ASP A 351 10.29 -1.33 -22.90
C ASP A 351 11.00 -0.26 -22.05
N LEU A 352 12.29 -0.06 -22.30
CA LEU A 352 13.10 0.93 -21.57
C LEU A 352 12.65 2.39 -21.78
N SER A 353 11.79 2.65 -22.75
CA SER A 353 11.18 3.98 -22.92
C SER A 353 10.09 4.27 -21.90
N VAL A 354 9.49 3.23 -21.31
CA VAL A 354 8.38 3.35 -20.34
C VAL A 354 8.76 2.90 -18.92
N THR A 355 10.02 2.55 -18.67
CA THR A 355 10.53 2.23 -17.34
C THR A 355 11.90 2.86 -17.10
N VAL A 356 12.17 3.30 -15.86
CA VAL A 356 13.46 3.93 -15.52
C VAL A 356 14.51 2.93 -15.03
N THR A 357 14.13 1.68 -14.79
CA THR A 357 15.01 0.64 -14.23
C THR A 357 15.26 -0.53 -15.19
N GLY A 358 14.47 -0.66 -16.25
CA GLY A 358 14.41 -1.85 -17.10
C GLY A 358 13.41 -2.91 -16.61
N TYR A 359 13.07 -2.96 -15.33
CA TYR A 359 12.08 -3.89 -14.78
C TYR A 359 10.68 -3.28 -14.84
N GLN A 360 10.02 -3.40 -15.99
CA GLN A 360 8.72 -2.79 -16.26
C GLN A 360 7.61 -3.54 -15.51
N PRO A 361 6.84 -2.86 -14.62
CA PRO A 361 5.76 -3.49 -13.86
C PRO A 361 4.56 -3.85 -14.75
N ILE A 362 3.77 -4.86 -14.31
CA ILE A 362 2.55 -5.31 -14.99
C ILE A 362 1.38 -5.61 -14.04
N LYS A 363 1.57 -5.55 -12.73
CA LYS A 363 0.63 -6.08 -11.73
C LYS A 363 -0.82 -5.61 -11.89
N PHE A 364 -1.06 -4.35 -12.26
CA PHE A 364 -2.40 -3.78 -12.43
C PHE A 364 -2.79 -3.55 -13.89
N VAL A 365 -2.03 -4.09 -14.84
CA VAL A 365 -2.28 -3.87 -16.27
C VAL A 365 -3.45 -4.73 -16.74
N GLN A 366 -4.55 -4.07 -17.09
CA GLN A 366 -5.73 -4.72 -17.64
C GLN A 366 -5.52 -5.11 -19.11
N GLU A 367 -6.36 -6.03 -19.60
CA GLU A 367 -6.41 -6.42 -21.02
C GLU A 367 -6.80 -5.22 -21.91
N PRO A 368 -6.42 -5.21 -23.20
CA PRO A 368 -6.69 -4.09 -24.10
C PRO A 368 -8.17 -3.79 -24.34
N THR A 369 -9.03 -4.79 -24.17
CA THR A 369 -10.48 -4.69 -24.43
C THR A 369 -11.24 -4.09 -23.26
N ALA A 370 -10.65 -4.00 -22.07
CA ALA A 370 -11.25 -3.40 -20.90
C ALA A 370 -11.65 -1.93 -21.17
N SER A 371 -12.63 -1.44 -20.41
CA SER A 371 -13.16 -0.07 -20.57
C SER A 371 -13.58 0.27 -22.01
N GLY A 372 -14.18 -0.70 -22.71
CA GLY A 372 -14.59 -0.54 -24.10
C GLY A 372 -13.42 -0.27 -25.07
N GLY A 373 -12.24 -0.82 -24.79
CA GLY A 373 -11.02 -0.63 -25.57
C GLY A 373 -10.35 0.74 -25.37
N GLN A 374 -10.64 1.41 -24.26
CA GLN A 374 -10.06 2.72 -23.92
C GLN A 374 -9.03 2.64 -22.80
N VAL A 375 -8.78 1.46 -22.24
CA VAL A 375 -8.02 1.23 -21.01
C VAL A 375 -6.58 1.79 -21.05
N ASP A 376 -5.95 1.85 -22.21
CA ASP A 376 -4.58 2.38 -22.36
C ASP A 376 -4.52 3.91 -22.47
N ARG A 377 -5.68 4.57 -22.47
CA ARG A 377 -5.73 6.03 -22.37
C ARG A 377 -5.63 6.46 -20.91
N ASN A 378 -5.20 7.70 -20.71
CA ASN A 378 -5.08 8.29 -19.38
C ASN A 378 -6.42 8.22 -18.63
N ASP A 379 -6.38 7.78 -17.37
CA ASP A 379 -7.52 7.65 -16.47
C ASP A 379 -8.69 6.84 -17.10
N ARG A 380 -8.44 5.59 -17.47
CA ARG A 380 -9.45 4.70 -18.04
C ARG A 380 -9.46 3.28 -17.45
N ASN A 381 -8.63 3.02 -16.46
CA ASN A 381 -8.65 1.73 -15.77
C ASN A 381 -9.85 1.60 -14.85
N THR A 382 -10.38 0.39 -14.77
CA THR A 382 -11.58 0.04 -14.01
C THR A 382 -11.41 -1.18 -13.09
N ASN A 383 -10.21 -1.77 -13.05
CA ASN A 383 -9.94 -2.84 -12.09
C ASN A 383 -10.01 -2.30 -10.66
N ASP A 384 -10.82 -2.98 -9.84
CA ASP A 384 -11.02 -2.61 -8.44
C ASP A 384 -9.72 -2.78 -7.63
N LEU A 385 -9.48 -1.88 -6.68
CA LEU A 385 -8.24 -1.87 -5.89
C LEU A 385 -8.49 -2.37 -4.46
N PRO A 386 -7.64 -3.29 -3.93
CA PRO A 386 -7.79 -3.77 -2.57
C PRO A 386 -7.42 -2.70 -1.55
N VAL A 387 -8.25 -2.53 -0.51
CA VAL A 387 -7.92 -1.80 0.73
C VAL A 387 -7.37 -2.79 1.76
N TYR A 388 -8.09 -3.89 1.96
CA TYR A 388 -7.65 -5.04 2.76
C TYR A 388 -7.89 -6.32 1.97
N ARG A 389 -6.91 -7.22 1.98
CA ARG A 389 -7.03 -8.55 1.38
C ARG A 389 -6.44 -9.64 2.29
N TYR A 390 -6.89 -10.87 2.09
CA TYR A 390 -6.56 -11.99 2.97
C TYR A 390 -5.04 -12.27 3.05
N ALA A 391 -4.30 -12.08 1.97
CA ALA A 391 -2.85 -12.26 1.98
C ALA A 391 -2.13 -11.29 2.94
N GLU A 392 -2.60 -10.03 3.07
CA GLU A 392 -2.07 -9.11 4.08
C GLU A 392 -2.33 -9.62 5.49
N VAL A 393 -3.53 -10.17 5.76
CA VAL A 393 -3.88 -10.74 7.07
C VAL A 393 -2.95 -11.88 7.45
N LEU A 394 -2.66 -12.79 6.51
CA LEU A 394 -1.72 -13.90 6.71
C LEU A 394 -0.32 -13.40 7.09
N LEU A 395 0.15 -12.36 6.40
CA LEU A 395 1.47 -11.76 6.66
C LEU A 395 1.49 -10.98 7.98
N ASN A 396 0.43 -10.25 8.31
CA ASN A 396 0.31 -9.54 9.59
C ASN A 396 0.32 -10.51 10.77
N TYR A 397 -0.36 -11.66 10.63
CA TYR A 397 -0.34 -12.73 11.63
C TYR A 397 1.07 -13.31 11.85
N ALA A 398 1.71 -13.74 10.77
CA ALA A 398 3.04 -14.35 10.84
C ALA A 398 4.08 -13.38 11.43
N GLU A 399 4.06 -12.12 10.99
CA GLU A 399 4.99 -11.10 11.47
C GLU A 399 4.76 -10.80 12.96
N ALA A 400 3.51 -10.58 13.39
CA ALA A 400 3.19 -10.29 14.78
C ALA A 400 3.68 -11.40 15.72
N LYS A 401 3.44 -12.68 15.37
CA LYS A 401 3.90 -13.83 16.15
C LYS A 401 5.43 -13.98 16.14
N ALA A 402 6.08 -13.72 15.01
CA ALA A 402 7.55 -13.77 14.92
C ALA A 402 8.19 -12.69 15.79
N GLU A 403 7.65 -11.47 15.77
CA GLU A 403 8.14 -10.33 16.55
C GLU A 403 7.88 -10.50 18.06
N LEU A 404 6.81 -11.21 18.43
CA LEU A 404 6.52 -11.64 19.82
C LEU A 404 7.43 -12.78 20.29
N GLY A 405 8.02 -13.55 19.38
CA GLY A 405 8.75 -14.78 19.72
C GLY A 405 7.85 -15.98 20.00
N THR A 406 6.59 -15.95 19.58
CA THR A 406 5.59 -17.02 19.77
C THR A 406 5.26 -17.79 18.50
N LEU A 407 5.93 -17.46 17.37
CA LEU A 407 5.73 -18.11 16.08
C LEU A 407 6.10 -19.61 16.16
N THR A 408 5.29 -20.45 15.55
CA THR A 408 5.52 -21.86 15.36
C THR A 408 5.59 -22.21 13.87
N GLN A 409 6.01 -23.44 13.53
CA GLN A 409 5.98 -23.88 12.13
C GLN A 409 4.53 -23.98 11.61
N GLU A 410 3.60 -24.43 12.44
CA GLU A 410 2.18 -24.50 12.10
C GLU A 410 1.60 -23.11 11.76
N ASP A 411 2.03 -22.05 12.47
CA ASP A 411 1.64 -20.68 12.13
C ASP A 411 2.13 -20.27 10.74
N LEU A 412 3.33 -20.69 10.35
CA LEU A 412 3.85 -20.45 9.00
C LEU A 412 3.07 -21.24 7.95
N ASP A 413 2.66 -22.47 8.27
CA ASP A 413 1.94 -23.37 7.35
C ASP A 413 0.53 -22.85 7.05
N ILE A 414 -0.13 -22.20 8.01
CA ILE A 414 -1.44 -21.56 7.81
C ILE A 414 -1.35 -20.08 7.37
N SER A 415 -0.17 -19.58 7.06
CA SER A 415 0.04 -18.19 6.65
C SER A 415 0.99 -18.06 5.46
N VAL A 416 2.28 -17.85 5.70
CA VAL A 416 3.29 -17.63 4.64
C VAL A 416 3.33 -18.78 3.63
N ASN A 417 3.22 -20.02 4.08
CA ASN A 417 3.31 -21.19 3.20
C ASN A 417 2.07 -21.30 2.28
N LEU A 418 0.90 -20.82 2.69
CA LEU A 418 -0.25 -20.72 1.79
C LEU A 418 -0.01 -19.76 0.61
N LEU A 419 0.75 -18.67 0.85
CA LEU A 419 1.12 -17.73 -0.24
C LEU A 419 2.05 -18.41 -1.24
N ARG A 420 2.99 -19.21 -0.76
CA ARG A 420 3.90 -20.00 -1.61
C ARG A 420 3.16 -21.09 -2.37
N ASP A 421 2.21 -21.77 -1.75
CA ASP A 421 1.35 -22.76 -2.40
C ASP A 421 0.54 -22.13 -3.54
N ARG A 422 -0.11 -20.98 -3.30
CA ARG A 422 -0.82 -20.23 -4.33
C ARG A 422 0.09 -19.87 -5.51
N ALA A 423 1.37 -19.55 -5.23
CA ALA A 423 2.36 -19.24 -6.26
C ALA A 423 2.96 -20.49 -6.95
N GLY A 424 2.53 -21.70 -6.61
CA GLY A 424 3.08 -22.96 -7.16
C GLY A 424 4.46 -23.32 -6.63
N MET A 425 4.79 -22.89 -5.41
CA MET A 425 6.05 -23.16 -4.72
C MET A 425 5.86 -24.15 -3.56
N ASN A 426 5.07 -25.21 -3.79
CA ASN A 426 4.66 -26.17 -2.77
C ASN A 426 5.83 -26.93 -2.12
N ASP A 427 6.94 -27.10 -2.85
CA ASP A 427 8.16 -27.75 -2.34
C ASP A 427 9.13 -26.75 -1.68
N ALA A 428 8.78 -25.48 -1.65
CA ALA A 428 9.62 -24.36 -1.19
C ALA A 428 9.05 -23.66 0.07
N HIS A 429 8.39 -24.43 0.94
CA HIS A 429 7.83 -23.90 2.18
C HIS A 429 8.89 -23.29 3.09
N LEU A 430 8.55 -22.16 3.73
CA LEU A 430 9.39 -21.54 4.73
C LEU A 430 9.46 -22.43 5.97
N ASN A 431 10.67 -22.92 6.26
CA ASN A 431 10.96 -23.67 7.47
C ASN A 431 11.63 -22.74 8.49
N MET A 432 11.00 -22.57 9.65
CA MET A 432 11.44 -21.65 10.70
C MET A 432 12.84 -22.01 11.23
N ALA A 433 13.09 -23.29 11.48
CA ALA A 433 14.37 -23.74 12.04
C ALA A 433 15.52 -23.52 11.03
N ALA A 434 15.30 -23.86 9.76
CA ALA A 434 16.27 -23.66 8.69
C ALA A 434 16.56 -22.17 8.45
N ALA A 435 15.54 -21.31 8.43
CA ALA A 435 15.69 -19.87 8.26
C ALA A 435 16.51 -19.26 9.41
N ASN A 436 16.22 -19.65 10.66
CA ASN A 436 16.92 -19.15 11.83
C ASN A 436 18.37 -19.69 11.94
N ALA A 437 18.63 -20.91 11.47
CA ALA A 437 19.98 -21.47 11.41
C ALA A 437 20.88 -20.77 10.37
N ASN A 438 20.30 -20.22 9.29
CA ASN A 438 21.01 -19.54 8.22
C ASN A 438 20.29 -18.25 7.81
N PRO A 439 20.35 -17.18 8.63
CA PRO A 439 19.75 -15.89 8.27
C PRO A 439 20.29 -15.34 6.95
N ASP A 440 19.42 -14.77 6.14
CA ASP A 440 19.79 -14.19 4.84
C ASP A 440 20.81 -13.07 4.99
N ARG A 441 21.96 -13.20 4.30
CA ARG A 441 23.06 -12.22 4.34
C ARG A 441 22.68 -10.94 3.60
N TYR A 442 22.00 -11.05 2.48
CA TYR A 442 21.54 -9.90 1.69
C TYR A 442 20.54 -9.06 2.47
N LEU A 443 19.56 -9.68 3.11
CA LEU A 443 18.58 -9.00 3.94
C LEU A 443 19.12 -8.57 5.32
N SER A 444 20.25 -9.10 5.77
CA SER A 444 20.90 -8.68 7.02
C SER A 444 21.86 -7.49 6.82
N ALA A 445 22.24 -7.18 5.59
CA ALA A 445 23.19 -6.11 5.29
C ALA A 445 22.53 -4.73 5.40
N LYS A 446 23.33 -3.72 5.76
CA LYS A 446 22.86 -2.33 5.90
C LYS A 446 22.41 -1.73 4.58
N GLU A 447 23.11 -2.06 3.50
CA GLU A 447 22.90 -1.51 2.17
C GLU A 447 21.65 -2.10 1.49
N THR A 448 21.29 -3.32 1.84
CA THR A 448 20.25 -4.07 1.11
C THR A 448 19.08 -4.52 1.96
N GLY A 449 19.16 -4.41 3.30
CA GLY A 449 18.16 -5.01 4.15
C GLY A 449 17.99 -4.35 5.53
N TYR A 450 17.92 -5.20 6.55
CA TYR A 450 17.44 -4.87 7.89
C TYR A 450 18.49 -5.26 8.96
N PRO A 451 19.57 -4.48 9.11
CA PRO A 451 20.66 -4.81 10.05
C PRO A 451 20.21 -4.81 11.52
N ASN A 452 19.09 -4.16 11.83
CA ASN A 452 18.53 -4.04 13.17
C ASN A 452 17.69 -5.25 13.61
N VAL A 453 17.46 -6.22 12.73
CA VAL A 453 16.81 -7.49 13.12
C VAL A 453 17.80 -8.36 13.87
N SER A 454 17.44 -8.80 15.07
CA SER A 454 18.30 -9.57 15.97
C SER A 454 17.52 -10.65 16.73
N GLY A 455 18.22 -11.45 17.53
CA GLY A 455 17.61 -12.50 18.35
C GLY A 455 17.46 -13.84 17.63
N SER A 456 16.83 -14.80 18.32
CA SER A 456 16.68 -16.20 17.86
C SER A 456 15.81 -16.34 16.60
N ASN A 457 14.88 -15.41 16.39
CA ASN A 457 13.95 -15.41 15.25
C ASN A 457 14.45 -14.53 14.08
N LYS A 458 15.71 -14.08 14.10
CA LYS A 458 16.25 -13.21 13.06
C LYS A 458 15.99 -13.74 11.65
N GLY A 459 16.28 -15.02 11.42
CA GLY A 459 16.18 -15.59 10.08
C GLY A 459 14.74 -15.62 9.58
N VAL A 460 13.81 -16.10 10.39
CA VAL A 460 12.39 -16.17 9.99
C VAL A 460 11.75 -14.79 9.85
N ILE A 461 12.14 -13.78 10.67
CA ILE A 461 11.67 -12.41 10.51
C ILE A 461 12.12 -11.83 9.17
N LEU A 462 13.37 -12.05 8.77
CA LEU A 462 13.88 -11.60 7.47
C LEU A 462 13.11 -12.25 6.30
N GLU A 463 12.82 -13.54 6.39
CA GLU A 463 12.06 -14.24 5.34
C GLU A 463 10.58 -13.80 5.30
N ILE A 464 9.94 -13.51 6.45
CA ILE A 464 8.58 -12.92 6.47
C ILE A 464 8.59 -11.52 5.83
N ARG A 465 9.59 -10.69 6.10
CA ARG A 465 9.73 -9.37 5.44
C ARG A 465 9.97 -9.48 3.93
N ARG A 466 10.71 -10.51 3.48
CA ARG A 466 10.85 -10.86 2.06
C ARG A 466 9.49 -11.20 1.46
N GLU A 467 8.78 -12.14 2.09
CA GLU A 467 7.48 -12.61 1.61
C GLU A 467 6.49 -11.44 1.52
N ARG A 468 6.50 -10.55 2.54
CA ARG A 468 5.67 -9.35 2.55
C ARG A 468 6.03 -8.39 1.40
N ALA A 469 7.31 -8.17 1.13
CA ALA A 469 7.75 -7.33 0.02
C ALA A 469 7.34 -7.89 -1.35
N VAL A 470 7.43 -9.23 -1.53
CA VAL A 470 7.05 -9.91 -2.77
C VAL A 470 5.54 -9.91 -2.96
N GLU A 471 4.80 -10.32 -1.94
CA GLU A 471 3.35 -10.50 -2.02
C GLU A 471 2.61 -9.16 -2.13
N LEU A 472 2.99 -8.16 -1.32
CA LEU A 472 2.33 -6.86 -1.27
C LEU A 472 3.01 -5.80 -2.14
N ASN A 473 3.82 -6.21 -3.11
CA ASN A 473 4.50 -5.30 -4.03
C ASN A 473 3.49 -4.37 -4.72
N GLN A 474 3.78 -3.06 -4.75
CA GLN A 474 2.94 -2.01 -5.35
C GLN A 474 1.53 -1.88 -4.73
N GLU A 475 1.35 -2.19 -3.45
CA GLU A 475 0.07 -2.04 -2.74
C GLU A 475 0.10 -0.96 -1.64
N GLY A 476 1.11 -0.11 -1.61
CA GLY A 476 1.19 1.03 -0.70
C GLY A 476 1.71 0.74 0.71
N PHE A 477 2.31 -0.43 0.96
CA PHE A 477 2.75 -0.82 2.30
C PHE A 477 4.22 -0.49 2.61
N ARG A 478 5.07 -0.42 1.57
CA ARG A 478 6.52 -0.47 1.78
C ARG A 478 7.09 0.68 2.59
N PHE A 479 6.65 1.90 2.36
CA PHE A 479 7.14 3.06 3.10
C PHE A 479 6.79 2.95 4.59
N ASP A 480 5.55 2.60 4.92
CA ASP A 480 5.09 2.39 6.29
C ASP A 480 5.85 1.24 6.98
N ASP A 481 6.15 0.17 6.25
CA ASP A 481 6.97 -0.95 6.72
C ASP A 481 8.40 -0.48 7.08
N LEU A 482 9.03 0.34 6.24
CA LEU A 482 10.36 0.90 6.52
C LEU A 482 10.34 1.82 7.75
N VAL A 483 9.28 2.62 7.90
CA VAL A 483 9.09 3.51 9.05
C VAL A 483 8.95 2.70 10.34
N ARG A 484 8.02 1.75 10.39
CA ARG A 484 7.75 0.97 11.61
C ARG A 484 8.91 0.03 12.00
N TRP A 485 9.69 -0.45 11.04
CA TRP A 485 10.89 -1.27 11.29
C TRP A 485 12.16 -0.44 11.57
N LYS A 486 12.08 0.89 11.57
CA LYS A 486 13.24 1.79 11.66
C LYS A 486 14.32 1.43 10.62
N ALA A 487 13.89 1.29 9.39
CA ALA A 487 14.71 0.87 8.26
C ALA A 487 14.83 1.98 7.18
N GLY A 488 14.76 3.24 7.57
CA GLY A 488 14.82 4.39 6.68
C GLY A 488 16.10 4.48 5.85
N ALA A 489 17.21 3.93 6.36
CA ALA A 489 18.47 3.80 5.61
C ALA A 489 18.32 3.03 4.27
N CYS A 490 17.28 2.21 4.11
CA CYS A 490 16.96 1.55 2.84
C CYS A 490 16.62 2.55 1.72
N ILE A 491 16.08 3.72 2.07
CA ILE A 491 15.70 4.77 1.12
C ILE A 491 16.95 5.48 0.57
N ASP A 492 18.01 5.57 1.34
CA ASP A 492 19.24 6.29 0.98
C ASP A 492 20.11 5.57 -0.04
N GLN A 493 19.81 4.32 -0.34
CA GLN A 493 20.63 3.53 -1.25
C GLN A 493 20.44 3.99 -2.69
N ASP A 494 21.50 3.83 -3.49
CA ASP A 494 21.46 4.05 -4.92
C ASP A 494 20.39 3.17 -5.58
N ILE A 495 19.70 3.72 -6.58
CA ILE A 495 18.59 3.04 -7.25
C ILE A 495 19.14 2.36 -8.50
N TYR A 496 19.24 1.05 -8.43
CA TYR A 496 19.72 0.22 -9.55
C TYR A 496 18.58 -0.55 -10.21
N GLY A 497 18.73 -0.75 -11.51
CA GLY A 497 17.85 -1.57 -12.33
C GLY A 497 18.57 -2.77 -12.95
N MET A 498 18.18 -3.12 -14.16
CA MET A 498 18.69 -4.24 -14.96
C MET A 498 20.19 -4.13 -15.21
N TYR A 499 20.89 -5.27 -15.26
CA TYR A 499 22.30 -5.33 -15.60
C TYR A 499 22.53 -5.40 -17.12
N PHE A 500 23.52 -4.65 -17.60
CA PHE A 500 24.02 -4.73 -18.97
C PHE A 500 25.54 -4.91 -18.99
N ALA A 501 26.02 -5.91 -19.73
CA ALA A 501 27.45 -6.22 -19.84
C ALA A 501 28.23 -5.17 -20.66
N GLY A 502 27.55 -4.22 -21.30
CA GLY A 502 28.15 -3.13 -22.08
C GLY A 502 27.47 -2.84 -23.39
N ALA A 503 28.22 -2.30 -24.35
CA ALA A 503 27.72 -2.12 -25.70
C ALA A 503 27.49 -3.49 -26.37
N GLY A 504 26.35 -3.65 -27.01
CA GLY A 504 25.94 -4.92 -27.65
C GLY A 504 24.46 -4.98 -27.92
N GLU A 505 24.01 -6.09 -28.46
CA GLU A 505 22.63 -6.43 -28.76
C GLU A 505 22.06 -7.27 -27.62
N TYR A 506 20.84 -6.96 -27.20
CA TYR A 506 20.17 -7.63 -26.08
C TYR A 506 18.80 -8.11 -26.49
N ASP A 507 18.60 -9.42 -26.42
CA ASP A 507 17.31 -10.09 -26.46
C ASP A 507 16.72 -10.06 -25.05
N LEU A 508 15.65 -9.31 -24.85
CA LEU A 508 14.93 -9.21 -23.57
C LEU A 508 13.61 -9.99 -23.62
N SER A 509 13.11 -10.28 -24.81
CA SER A 509 11.90 -11.07 -25.04
C SER A 509 12.13 -12.59 -24.98
N GLY A 510 13.37 -13.03 -25.20
CA GLY A 510 13.74 -14.44 -25.27
C GLY A 510 13.38 -15.12 -26.59
N ASP A 511 13.16 -14.34 -27.67
CA ASP A 511 12.80 -14.85 -28.99
C ASP A 511 14.00 -15.06 -29.94
N GLY A 512 15.21 -14.72 -29.48
CA GLY A 512 16.46 -14.83 -30.19
C GLY A 512 16.81 -13.63 -31.06
N ASN A 513 15.98 -12.57 -31.06
CA ASN A 513 16.23 -11.32 -31.76
C ASN A 513 16.55 -10.19 -30.80
N PRO A 514 17.34 -9.18 -31.18
CA PRO A 514 17.60 -8.05 -30.29
C PRO A 514 16.37 -7.14 -30.13
N ASP A 515 16.02 -6.81 -28.89
CA ASP A 515 15.02 -5.80 -28.53
C ASP A 515 15.68 -4.45 -28.23
N VAL A 516 16.93 -4.48 -27.74
CA VAL A 516 17.70 -3.30 -27.34
C VAL A 516 19.12 -3.41 -27.86
N ILE A 517 19.65 -2.31 -28.42
CA ILE A 517 21.06 -2.17 -28.76
C ILE A 517 21.67 -1.04 -27.93
N LEU A 518 22.71 -1.35 -27.16
CA LEU A 518 23.52 -0.36 -26.47
C LEU A 518 24.79 -0.07 -27.25
N TYR A 519 25.17 1.21 -27.38
CA TYR A 519 26.41 1.59 -28.03
C TYR A 519 27.20 2.63 -27.20
N ASN A 520 28.51 2.63 -27.38
CA ASN A 520 29.39 3.50 -26.62
C ASN A 520 29.32 4.95 -27.11
N LYS A 521 29.42 5.89 -26.19
CA LYS A 521 29.55 7.31 -26.48
C LYS A 521 30.70 7.58 -27.45
N GLY A 522 30.42 8.38 -28.48
CA GLY A 522 31.40 8.75 -29.51
C GLY A 522 31.58 7.73 -30.64
N THR A 523 30.84 6.63 -30.62
CA THR A 523 30.73 5.73 -31.78
C THR A 523 29.50 6.10 -32.62
N ALA A 524 29.46 5.64 -33.89
CA ALA A 524 28.29 5.82 -34.73
C ALA A 524 27.07 5.09 -34.14
N LYS A 525 25.88 5.71 -34.18
CA LYS A 525 24.66 5.05 -33.78
C LYS A 525 24.40 3.86 -34.71
N PRO A 526 24.21 2.63 -34.17
CA PRO A 526 23.90 1.45 -34.97
C PRO A 526 22.57 1.60 -35.70
N GLU A 527 22.49 0.98 -36.91
CA GLU A 527 21.21 0.73 -37.53
C GLU A 527 20.47 -0.38 -36.79
N ALA A 528 19.16 -0.30 -36.73
CA ALA A 528 18.34 -1.27 -36.03
C ALA A 528 17.07 -1.60 -36.80
N GLY A 529 16.55 -2.80 -36.59
CA GLY A 529 15.26 -3.22 -37.10
C GLY A 529 14.09 -2.43 -36.50
N SER A 530 12.92 -2.57 -37.08
CA SER A 530 11.70 -1.96 -36.54
C SER A 530 11.41 -2.51 -35.15
N GLY A 531 11.13 -1.62 -34.19
CA GLY A 531 10.82 -1.97 -32.78
C GLY A 531 12.04 -2.12 -31.88
N VAL A 532 13.27 -2.17 -32.43
CA VAL A 532 14.50 -2.27 -31.62
C VAL A 532 14.88 -0.89 -31.06
N LEU A 533 15.03 -0.80 -29.75
CA LEU A 533 15.46 0.43 -29.06
C LEU A 533 16.97 0.57 -29.11
N VAL A 534 17.49 1.77 -29.43
CA VAL A 534 18.93 2.02 -29.56
C VAL A 534 19.34 3.16 -28.63
N TYR A 535 20.20 2.86 -27.65
CA TYR A 535 20.60 3.77 -26.59
C TYR A 535 22.13 3.99 -26.53
N GLU A 536 22.53 5.24 -26.39
CA GLU A 536 23.94 5.64 -26.12
C GLU A 536 24.24 5.52 -24.62
N ILE A 537 25.24 4.71 -24.27
CA ILE A 537 25.69 4.56 -22.88
C ILE A 537 26.27 5.90 -22.38
N GLY A 538 25.84 6.33 -21.20
CA GLY A 538 26.25 7.59 -20.58
C GLY A 538 25.46 8.82 -21.04
N LYS A 539 24.49 8.65 -21.93
CA LYS A 539 23.57 9.70 -22.38
C LYS A 539 22.10 9.29 -22.26
N ASP A 540 21.71 8.29 -23.03
CA ASP A 540 20.30 7.81 -23.06
C ASP A 540 20.04 6.79 -21.96
N ILE A 541 21.07 6.02 -21.56
CA ILE A 541 21.05 5.08 -20.44
C ILE A 541 22.31 5.30 -19.58
N LEU A 542 22.13 5.44 -18.30
CA LEU A 542 23.23 5.59 -17.33
C LEU A 542 23.48 4.25 -16.65
N LEU A 543 24.73 3.80 -16.65
CA LEU A 543 25.15 2.58 -15.98
C LEU A 543 26.00 2.90 -14.75
N THR A 544 26.12 1.95 -13.83
CA THR A 544 26.98 2.10 -12.62
C THR A 544 28.43 2.24 -12.98
N GLY A 545 28.94 1.44 -13.94
CA GLY A 545 30.24 1.62 -14.58
C GLY A 545 30.16 2.57 -15.78
N SER A 546 31.32 2.94 -16.33
CA SER A 546 31.38 3.81 -17.51
C SER A 546 30.84 3.15 -18.78
N ASN A 547 31.00 1.84 -18.92
CA ASN A 547 30.66 1.07 -20.12
C ASN A 547 29.77 -0.13 -19.86
N SER A 548 29.62 -0.58 -18.62
CA SER A 548 28.80 -1.74 -18.22
C SER A 548 28.26 -1.55 -16.81
N GLY A 549 27.35 -2.39 -16.37
CA GLY A 549 26.83 -2.43 -15.01
C GLY A 549 25.31 -2.34 -14.97
N TYR A 550 24.78 -2.01 -13.81
CA TYR A 550 23.36 -1.82 -13.61
C TYR A 550 22.87 -0.50 -14.20
N VAL A 551 21.65 -0.47 -14.74
CA VAL A 551 20.95 0.79 -14.98
C VAL A 551 20.94 1.58 -13.69
N TYR A 552 21.56 2.77 -13.70
CA TYR A 552 21.62 3.65 -12.55
C TYR A 552 20.53 4.70 -12.65
N SER A 553 19.37 4.30 -12.24
CA SER A 553 18.21 5.19 -12.23
C SER A 553 18.48 6.40 -11.33
N HIS A 554 18.11 7.59 -11.79
CA HIS A 554 18.27 8.85 -11.02
C HIS A 554 19.70 9.23 -10.63
N LYS A 555 20.74 8.70 -11.32
CA LYS A 555 22.16 9.01 -11.07
C LYS A 555 22.45 10.50 -10.96
N ASN A 556 21.76 11.32 -11.75
CA ASN A 556 21.96 12.77 -11.83
C ASN A 556 21.02 13.58 -10.93
N ILE A 557 20.17 12.89 -10.14
CA ILE A 557 19.27 13.54 -9.18
C ILE A 557 19.97 13.61 -7.83
N VAL A 558 20.04 14.83 -7.28
CA VAL A 558 20.58 15.02 -5.93
C VAL A 558 19.55 14.57 -4.93
N ARG A 559 19.87 13.52 -4.16
CA ARG A 559 19.09 13.04 -3.03
C ARG A 559 19.78 13.48 -1.75
N ASN A 560 19.02 14.04 -0.81
CA ASN A 560 19.60 14.63 0.41
C ASN A 560 19.65 13.65 1.59
N GLY A 561 19.26 12.40 1.36
CA GLY A 561 19.30 11.33 2.33
C GLY A 561 18.12 11.31 3.29
N PHE A 562 17.98 10.21 4.00
CA PHE A 562 17.00 9.98 5.04
C PHE A 562 17.64 10.25 6.41
N ASN A 563 17.13 11.24 7.14
CA ASN A 563 17.59 11.52 8.49
C ASN A 563 16.79 10.67 9.50
N GLU A 564 17.45 9.67 10.08
CA GLU A 564 16.82 8.73 11.02
C GLU A 564 16.32 9.38 12.33
N GLU A 565 16.78 10.59 12.68
CA GLU A 565 16.30 11.30 13.86
C GLU A 565 15.04 12.14 13.58
N ARG A 566 14.76 12.44 12.30
CA ARG A 566 13.70 13.36 11.89
C ARG A 566 12.65 12.71 10.98
N ASP A 567 13.08 11.89 10.01
CA ASP A 567 12.26 11.60 8.83
C ASP A 567 11.26 10.45 9.01
N TYR A 568 11.20 9.84 10.20
CA TYR A 568 10.17 8.85 10.52
C TYR A 568 8.80 9.45 10.83
N LEU A 569 8.75 10.72 11.20
CA LEU A 569 7.50 11.46 11.44
C LEU A 569 7.59 12.84 10.78
N TYR A 570 6.44 13.47 10.51
CA TYR A 570 6.38 14.89 10.20
C TYR A 570 6.28 15.69 11.51
N PRO A 571 7.04 16.76 11.65
CA PRO A 571 7.04 17.59 12.84
C PRO A 571 5.71 18.30 13.11
#